data_3cd6f7bb5362b1bc940cdc5893c08aa1
#
_entry.id   3cd6f7bb5362b1bc940cdc5893c08aa1
#
_cell.length_a   1.000
_cell.length_b   1.000
_cell.length_c   1.000
_cell.angle_alpha   90.00
_cell.angle_beta   90.00
_cell.angle_gamma   90.00
#
_symmetry.space_group_name_H-M   'P 1'
#
loop_
_entity.id
_entity.type
_entity.pdbx_description
1 polymer ?
#
loop_
_entity_poly.entity_id
_entity_poly.type
_entity_poly.pdbx_seq_one_letter_code
_entity_poly.pdbx_strand_id
1 'polypeptide(L)'
;MTAKKMIRNIEADDPMLQYSGRIDDGDPKAPVLIYAASWVKMIFTGTSVAVTLANHHAYWTNEMGYLLDGVQGRIRLLNDGKKKTYEIAGQLPDARHELLLFKRMDACQTVTFYGFTVDDGADLLPPEPKPARRMEVFGDSVSCGEVSEAVDYVGKEDPMHDGQYSNSWYSYAWMTARKLGAELHDTSQGGIALLDGTGWFGAPAYYGVESCYDKLEYNPDLGEVKKWDFSRYTPQVVVVAIGQNDNHPVDYMAEDPGCSAAERWRKRYREFIEILMKHYPKAQIILATTILKHHPNWDAAIETVCGQIASERVHHFLYRRNGFGTPGHIRIPEAEEMSEELASYIRSLGDEIWDV
;
A
#
# COMPACT_ATOMS: atom_id res chain seq x y z
N MET A 1 4.87 27.41 -37.37
CA MET A 1 4.64 27.90 -36.01
C MET A 1 3.54 27.03 -35.43
N THR A 2 3.86 26.08 -34.58
CA THR A 2 2.86 25.31 -33.82
C THR A 2 2.20 26.30 -32.85
N ALA A 3 0.89 26.50 -32.98
CA ALA A 3 0.12 27.28 -32.01
C ALA A 3 0.39 26.72 -30.63
N LYS A 4 0.78 27.56 -29.68
CA LYS A 4 0.96 27.17 -28.28
C LYS A 4 -0.40 26.70 -27.79
N LYS A 5 -0.55 25.39 -27.51
CA LYS A 5 -1.78 24.83 -27.01
C LYS A 5 -2.12 25.54 -25.70
N MET A 6 -3.29 26.15 -25.60
CA MET A 6 -3.76 26.73 -24.34
C MET A 6 -4.04 25.59 -23.37
N ILE A 7 -3.72 25.80 -22.12
CA ILE A 7 -3.83 24.79 -21.05
C ILE A 7 -4.55 25.37 -19.83
N ARG A 8 -5.32 24.51 -19.15
CA ARG A 8 -5.97 24.76 -17.87
C ARG A 8 -5.28 23.95 -16.77
N ASN A 9 -4.89 24.62 -15.70
CA ASN A 9 -4.38 23.97 -14.50
C ASN A 9 -5.54 23.59 -13.58
N ILE A 10 -5.48 22.38 -13.05
CA ILE A 10 -6.38 21.83 -12.05
C ILE A 10 -5.56 21.72 -10.77
N GLU A 11 -5.84 22.59 -9.80
CA GLU A 11 -5.14 22.61 -8.52
C GLU A 11 -5.41 21.32 -7.71
N ALA A 12 -4.49 20.98 -6.81
CA ALA A 12 -4.63 19.75 -6.01
C ALA A 12 -5.84 19.78 -5.07
N ASP A 13 -6.32 20.95 -4.66
CA ASP A 13 -7.50 21.15 -3.81
C ASP A 13 -8.82 21.28 -4.60
N ASP A 14 -8.81 21.01 -5.91
CA ASP A 14 -10.03 21.05 -6.72
C ASP A 14 -11.03 19.98 -6.22
N PRO A 15 -12.29 20.35 -5.88
CA PRO A 15 -13.29 19.43 -5.33
C PRO A 15 -13.72 18.31 -6.28
N MET A 16 -13.38 18.40 -7.57
CA MET A 16 -13.60 17.32 -8.53
C MET A 16 -12.51 16.24 -8.52
N LEU A 17 -11.44 16.43 -7.75
CA LEU A 17 -10.44 15.40 -7.52
C LEU A 17 -10.85 14.50 -6.35
N GLN A 18 -10.59 13.22 -6.48
CA GLN A 18 -10.85 12.24 -5.42
C GLN A 18 -9.54 11.58 -5.00
N TYR A 19 -9.35 11.43 -3.69
CA TYR A 19 -8.13 10.88 -3.10
C TYR A 19 -8.41 9.64 -2.28
N SER A 20 -7.47 8.70 -2.19
CA SER A 20 -7.49 7.60 -1.23
C SER A 20 -6.09 7.25 -0.74
N GLY A 21 -6.01 6.75 0.50
CA GLY A 21 -4.77 6.40 1.19
C GLY A 21 -4.54 7.29 2.40
N ARG A 22 -3.53 6.95 3.21
CA ARG A 22 -3.01 7.86 4.23
C ARG A 22 -2.18 8.94 3.54
N ILE A 23 -2.79 10.08 3.26
CA ILE A 23 -2.22 11.22 2.53
C ILE A 23 -2.04 12.39 3.50
N ASP A 24 -0.89 13.05 3.47
CA ASP A 24 -0.68 14.31 4.17
C ASP A 24 -1.27 15.45 3.36
N ASP A 25 -2.41 15.94 3.81
CA ASP A 25 -3.17 17.06 3.24
C ASP A 25 -3.10 18.33 4.11
N GLY A 26 -2.07 18.43 4.94
CA GLY A 26 -1.80 19.61 5.75
C GLY A 26 -1.66 20.89 4.91
N ASP A 27 -1.11 20.78 3.68
CA ASP A 27 -1.26 21.75 2.62
C ASP A 27 -2.18 21.17 1.52
N PRO A 28 -3.45 21.59 1.44
CA PRO A 28 -4.38 21.04 0.45
C PRO A 28 -3.98 21.31 -1.01
N LYS A 29 -3.10 22.30 -1.25
CA LYS A 29 -2.56 22.60 -2.59
C LYS A 29 -1.31 21.80 -2.95
N ALA A 30 -0.78 21.07 -1.99
CA ALA A 30 0.42 20.24 -2.14
C ALA A 30 0.36 18.96 -1.30
N PRO A 31 -0.73 18.16 -1.37
CA PRO A 31 -0.83 16.93 -0.60
C PRO A 31 0.29 15.96 -0.97
N VAL A 32 0.75 15.20 0.05
CA VAL A 32 1.85 14.25 -0.10
C VAL A 32 1.31 12.83 -0.05
N LEU A 33 1.55 12.07 -1.12
CA LEU A 33 1.29 10.63 -1.19
C LEU A 33 2.48 9.89 -0.58
N ILE A 34 2.23 9.08 0.44
CA ILE A 34 3.27 8.45 1.28
C ILE A 34 3.28 6.94 1.07
N TYR A 35 2.18 6.28 1.34
CA TYR A 35 2.04 4.83 1.29
C TYR A 35 1.79 4.29 -0.12
N ALA A 36 2.15 3.05 -0.37
CA ALA A 36 1.78 2.32 -1.57
C ALA A 36 0.26 2.35 -1.78
N ALA A 37 -0.19 2.23 -3.01
CA ALA A 37 -1.61 2.28 -3.39
C ALA A 37 -2.37 3.57 -3.01
N SER A 38 -1.69 4.62 -2.48
CA SER A 38 -2.30 5.95 -2.39
C SER A 38 -2.53 6.51 -3.78
N TRP A 39 -3.70 7.12 -4.02
CA TRP A 39 -4.07 7.57 -5.36
C TRP A 39 -4.85 8.88 -5.40
N VAL A 40 -4.82 9.51 -6.58
CA VAL A 40 -5.63 10.66 -6.99
C VAL A 40 -6.39 10.29 -8.26
N LYS A 41 -7.69 10.54 -8.29
CA LYS A 41 -8.57 10.27 -9.45
C LYS A 41 -9.16 11.57 -9.99
N MET A 42 -9.20 11.68 -11.32
CA MET A 42 -9.81 12.78 -12.06
C MET A 42 -10.64 12.21 -13.21
N ILE A 43 -11.82 12.80 -13.44
CA ILE A 43 -12.62 12.59 -14.65
C ILE A 43 -12.67 13.91 -15.43
N PHE A 44 -12.29 13.87 -16.69
CA PHE A 44 -12.17 15.07 -17.52
C PHE A 44 -12.56 14.82 -18.97
N THR A 45 -12.78 15.89 -19.74
CA THR A 45 -12.87 15.86 -21.20
C THR A 45 -11.59 16.46 -21.80
N GLY A 46 -11.40 16.28 -23.11
CA GLY A 46 -10.29 16.91 -23.84
C GLY A 46 -9.29 15.93 -24.42
N THR A 47 -8.19 16.41 -24.95
CA THR A 47 -7.25 15.64 -25.79
C THR A 47 -5.87 15.48 -25.16
N SER A 48 -5.63 16.04 -23.98
CA SER A 48 -4.33 15.95 -23.31
C SER A 48 -4.44 16.05 -21.80
N VAL A 49 -3.51 15.40 -21.12
CA VAL A 49 -3.37 15.49 -19.67
C VAL A 49 -1.90 15.36 -19.27
N ALA A 50 -1.48 16.17 -18.31
CA ALA A 50 -0.20 16.11 -17.65
C ALA A 50 -0.40 16.24 -16.13
N VAL A 51 0.60 15.82 -15.34
CA VAL A 51 0.60 15.94 -13.89
C VAL A 51 1.85 16.68 -13.41
N THR A 52 1.70 17.46 -12.35
CA THR A 52 2.81 18.16 -11.71
C THR A 52 3.12 17.56 -10.35
N LEU A 53 4.34 17.05 -10.21
CA LEU A 53 4.80 16.28 -9.04
C LEU A 53 6.17 16.79 -8.57
N ALA A 54 6.48 16.55 -7.28
CA ALA A 54 7.83 16.55 -6.75
C ALA A 54 8.08 15.24 -6.02
N ASN A 55 9.24 14.63 -6.24
CA ASN A 55 9.64 13.38 -5.64
C ASN A 55 10.67 13.61 -4.53
N HIS A 56 10.38 13.16 -3.32
CA HIS A 56 11.31 13.11 -2.20
C HIS A 56 11.77 11.66 -2.02
N HIS A 57 13.06 11.45 -2.12
CA HIS A 57 13.66 10.14 -2.34
C HIS A 57 14.64 9.79 -1.22
N ALA A 58 14.44 8.65 -0.57
CA ALA A 58 15.40 8.06 0.34
C ALA A 58 16.28 7.02 -0.40
N TYR A 59 15.65 6.06 -1.07
CA TYR A 59 16.34 5.03 -1.86
C TYR A 59 15.43 4.54 -3.00
N TRP A 60 16.00 3.83 -3.97
CA TRP A 60 15.38 3.29 -5.19
C TRP A 60 14.80 4.34 -6.14
N THR A 61 14.73 3.98 -7.40
CA THR A 61 14.10 4.80 -8.43
C THR A 61 12.58 4.80 -8.26
N ASN A 62 11.98 5.98 -8.24
CA ASN A 62 10.54 6.13 -8.10
C ASN A 62 9.84 6.22 -9.45
N GLU A 63 8.76 5.44 -9.58
CA GLU A 63 7.80 5.52 -10.68
C GLU A 63 6.40 5.63 -10.11
N MET A 64 5.64 6.64 -10.57
CA MET A 64 4.18 6.70 -10.35
C MET A 64 3.49 5.84 -11.40
N GLY A 65 2.48 5.11 -10.97
CA GLY A 65 1.58 4.42 -11.88
C GLY A 65 0.36 5.28 -12.23
N TYR A 66 -0.21 5.04 -13.40
CA TYR A 66 -1.53 5.59 -13.74
C TYR A 66 -2.36 4.59 -14.53
N LEU A 67 -3.68 4.74 -14.42
CA LEU A 67 -4.62 4.16 -15.37
C LEU A 67 -5.33 5.31 -16.07
N LEU A 68 -5.23 5.33 -17.40
CA LEU A 68 -5.99 6.23 -18.24
C LEU A 68 -6.96 5.39 -19.07
N ASP A 69 -8.26 5.55 -18.83
CA ASP A 69 -9.33 4.76 -19.45
C ASP A 69 -9.11 3.23 -19.30
N GLY A 70 -8.60 2.81 -18.14
CA GLY A 70 -8.30 1.42 -17.82
C GLY A 70 -6.97 0.89 -18.37
N VAL A 71 -6.25 1.68 -19.17
CA VAL A 71 -4.92 1.31 -19.68
C VAL A 71 -3.85 1.80 -18.71
N GLN A 72 -3.04 0.88 -18.21
CA GLN A 72 -1.97 1.21 -17.27
C GLN A 72 -0.74 1.77 -17.98
N GLY A 73 -0.17 2.81 -17.39
CA GLY A 73 1.12 3.37 -17.74
C GLY A 73 1.90 3.76 -16.49
N ARG A 74 3.10 4.29 -16.70
CA ARG A 74 3.97 4.75 -15.62
C ARG A 74 4.75 6.01 -15.98
N ILE A 75 5.11 6.78 -14.96
CA ILE A 75 5.92 7.99 -15.05
C ILE A 75 7.13 7.79 -14.17
N ARG A 76 8.33 7.81 -14.76
CA ARG A 76 9.57 7.82 -13.99
C ARG A 76 9.84 9.21 -13.45
N LEU A 77 9.98 9.33 -12.14
CA LEU A 77 10.23 10.60 -11.46
C LEU A 77 11.72 10.88 -11.34
N LEU A 78 12.09 12.16 -11.35
CA LEU A 78 13.45 12.57 -10.99
C LEU A 78 13.61 12.64 -9.47
N ASN A 79 14.78 12.25 -8.98
CA ASN A 79 15.12 12.24 -7.54
C ASN A 79 15.79 13.56 -7.12
N ASP A 80 15.27 14.71 -7.56
CA ASP A 80 15.85 16.02 -7.32
C ASP A 80 15.01 16.92 -6.38
N GLY A 81 13.89 16.41 -5.87
CA GLY A 81 12.97 17.12 -4.98
C GLY A 81 12.23 18.30 -5.65
N LYS A 82 12.39 18.51 -6.95
CA LYS A 82 11.86 19.69 -7.63
C LYS A 82 10.49 19.43 -8.25
N LYS A 83 9.64 20.43 -8.17
CA LYS A 83 8.35 20.46 -8.87
C LYS A 83 8.57 20.38 -10.38
N LYS A 84 7.96 19.37 -11.02
CA LYS A 84 8.08 19.12 -12.44
C LYS A 84 6.77 18.59 -13.01
N THR A 85 6.45 19.03 -14.24
CA THR A 85 5.29 18.54 -14.99
C THR A 85 5.70 17.39 -15.91
N TYR A 86 4.94 16.31 -15.86
CA TYR A 86 5.10 15.10 -16.65
C TYR A 86 3.88 14.92 -17.54
N GLU A 87 4.08 14.80 -18.83
CA GLU A 87 3.00 14.47 -19.77
C GLU A 87 2.56 13.03 -19.58
N ILE A 88 1.25 12.80 -19.47
CA ILE A 88 0.63 11.46 -19.44
C ILE A 88 0.13 11.10 -20.84
N ALA A 89 -0.59 12.02 -21.49
CA ALA A 89 -1.08 11.85 -22.84
C ALA A 89 -1.28 13.19 -23.54
N GLY A 90 -1.00 13.24 -24.85
CA GLY A 90 -1.07 14.47 -25.66
C GLY A 90 -1.96 14.37 -26.91
N GLN A 91 -2.55 13.22 -27.20
CA GLN A 91 -3.34 12.95 -28.41
C GLN A 91 -4.52 12.02 -28.11
N LEU A 92 -5.28 12.32 -27.07
CA LEU A 92 -6.50 11.59 -26.74
C LEU A 92 -7.63 11.98 -27.73
N PRO A 93 -8.63 11.14 -27.94
CA PRO A 93 -9.90 11.58 -28.52
C PRO A 93 -10.50 12.71 -27.67
N ASP A 94 -11.21 13.64 -28.30
CA ASP A 94 -11.95 14.66 -27.56
C ASP A 94 -13.25 14.04 -27.00
N ALA A 95 -13.11 13.45 -25.81
CA ALA A 95 -14.14 12.66 -25.13
C ALA A 95 -13.96 12.71 -23.60
N ARG A 96 -14.85 12.01 -22.88
CA ARG A 96 -14.70 11.76 -21.44
C ARG A 96 -13.58 10.76 -21.20
N HIS A 97 -12.68 11.10 -20.28
CA HIS A 97 -11.57 10.28 -19.82
C HIS A 97 -11.60 10.10 -18.30
N GLU A 98 -11.10 8.97 -17.83
CA GLU A 98 -10.88 8.69 -16.42
C GLU A 98 -9.39 8.45 -16.18
N LEU A 99 -8.79 9.23 -15.29
CA LEU A 99 -7.39 9.09 -14.88
C LEU A 99 -7.33 8.75 -13.40
N LEU A 100 -6.69 7.64 -13.07
CA LEU A 100 -6.25 7.28 -11.72
C LEU A 100 -4.73 7.34 -11.68
N LEU A 101 -4.15 8.27 -10.92
CA LEU A 101 -2.71 8.35 -10.64
C LEU A 101 -2.45 7.71 -9.28
N PHE A 102 -1.48 6.80 -9.17
CA PHE A 102 -1.22 6.07 -7.93
C PHE A 102 0.25 5.86 -7.63
N LYS A 103 0.56 5.76 -6.34
CA LYS A 103 1.89 5.46 -5.84
C LYS A 103 2.17 3.96 -5.92
N ARG A 104 3.24 3.58 -6.65
CA ARG A 104 3.60 2.18 -6.93
C ARG A 104 4.32 1.50 -5.77
N MET A 105 5.00 2.28 -4.91
CA MET A 105 5.89 1.79 -3.86
C MET A 105 5.50 2.38 -2.50
N ASP A 106 6.11 1.86 -1.45
CA ASP A 106 6.02 2.34 -0.07
C ASP A 106 6.72 3.71 0.16
N ALA A 107 6.93 4.08 1.44
CA ALA A 107 7.59 5.34 1.79
C ALA A 107 9.13 5.27 1.73
N CYS A 108 9.70 4.45 0.83
CA CYS A 108 11.07 4.68 0.37
C CYS A 108 11.18 5.98 -0.44
N GLN A 109 10.06 6.48 -0.96
CA GLN A 109 9.90 7.83 -1.49
C GLN A 109 8.52 8.37 -1.09
N THR A 110 8.40 9.71 -1.02
CA THR A 110 7.11 10.40 -0.94
C THR A 110 6.93 11.32 -2.13
N VAL A 111 5.68 11.52 -2.56
CA VAL A 111 5.39 12.30 -3.76
C VAL A 111 4.41 13.42 -3.43
N THR A 112 4.87 14.67 -3.57
CA THR A 112 4.01 15.83 -3.48
C THR A 112 3.26 16.00 -4.80
N PHE A 113 1.94 16.08 -4.74
CA PHE A 113 1.06 16.29 -5.88
C PHE A 113 0.63 17.78 -5.93
N TYR A 114 0.80 18.42 -7.07
CA TYR A 114 0.45 19.85 -7.27
C TYR A 114 -0.70 20.06 -8.23
N GLY A 115 -1.30 18.99 -8.72
CA GLY A 115 -2.43 19.07 -9.63
C GLY A 115 -2.16 18.52 -11.02
N PHE A 116 -3.18 18.64 -11.87
CA PHE A 116 -3.12 18.22 -13.26
C PHE A 116 -3.14 19.45 -14.21
N THR A 117 -2.79 19.20 -15.45
CA THR A 117 -2.93 20.17 -16.54
C THR A 117 -3.66 19.48 -17.68
N VAL A 118 -4.71 20.10 -18.19
CA VAL A 118 -5.53 19.64 -19.31
C VAL A 118 -5.66 20.72 -20.39
N ASP A 119 -6.35 20.46 -21.49
CA ASP A 119 -6.66 21.48 -22.49
C ASP A 119 -7.54 22.59 -21.89
N ASP A 120 -7.40 23.83 -22.40
CA ASP A 120 -8.15 25.00 -21.90
C ASP A 120 -9.67 24.86 -21.98
N GLY A 121 -10.17 24.13 -22.98
CA GLY A 121 -11.61 23.84 -23.16
C GLY A 121 -12.08 22.56 -22.43
N ALA A 122 -11.22 21.91 -21.64
CA ALA A 122 -11.58 20.70 -20.93
C ALA A 122 -12.51 20.96 -19.74
N ASP A 123 -13.53 20.13 -19.58
CA ASP A 123 -14.40 20.12 -18.41
C ASP A 123 -13.92 19.07 -17.41
N LEU A 124 -14.03 19.37 -16.11
CA LEU A 124 -13.95 18.39 -15.06
C LEU A 124 -15.35 17.85 -14.76
N LEU A 125 -15.43 16.54 -14.57
CA LEU A 125 -16.67 15.86 -14.23
C LEU A 125 -16.57 15.28 -12.82
N PRO A 126 -17.68 15.24 -12.05
CA PRO A 126 -17.66 14.68 -10.71
C PRO A 126 -17.25 13.20 -10.76
N PRO A 127 -16.36 12.77 -9.85
CA PRO A 127 -15.99 11.37 -9.75
C PRO A 127 -17.16 10.53 -9.24
N GLU A 128 -17.17 9.26 -9.62
CA GLU A 128 -18.10 8.30 -9.02
C GLU A 128 -17.85 8.19 -7.50
N PRO A 129 -18.86 7.93 -6.68
CA PRO A 129 -18.68 7.72 -5.25
C PRO A 129 -17.66 6.62 -4.97
N LYS A 130 -16.85 6.80 -3.95
CA LYS A 130 -15.95 5.73 -3.48
C LYS A 130 -16.76 4.51 -3.00
N PRO A 131 -16.17 3.31 -3.05
CA PRO A 131 -16.76 2.13 -2.42
C PRO A 131 -17.14 2.38 -0.96
N ALA A 132 -18.30 1.89 -0.53
CA ALA A 132 -18.70 1.92 0.88
C ALA A 132 -17.90 0.92 1.72
N ARG A 133 -17.45 -0.18 1.10
CA ARG A 133 -16.56 -1.17 1.72
C ARG A 133 -15.17 -0.59 1.86
N ARG A 134 -14.54 -0.78 3.02
CA ARG A 134 -13.21 -0.24 3.33
C ARG A 134 -12.33 -1.30 3.95
N MET A 135 -11.12 -1.38 3.46
CA MET A 135 -10.11 -2.34 3.89
C MET A 135 -8.80 -1.61 4.20
N GLU A 136 -8.12 -1.99 5.29
CA GLU A 136 -6.78 -1.54 5.59
C GLU A 136 -5.84 -2.73 5.74
N VAL A 137 -4.63 -2.60 5.21
CA VAL A 137 -3.59 -3.63 5.32
C VAL A 137 -2.38 -3.04 6.04
N PHE A 138 -1.96 -3.68 7.12
CA PHE A 138 -0.68 -3.47 7.76
C PHE A 138 0.24 -4.62 7.34
N GLY A 139 1.21 -4.32 6.51
CA GLY A 139 2.05 -5.34 5.89
C GLY A 139 3.47 -4.85 5.58
N ASP A 140 4.15 -5.67 4.81
CA ASP A 140 5.53 -5.43 4.38
C ASP A 140 5.63 -5.23 2.85
N SER A 141 6.80 -5.52 2.28
CA SER A 141 7.09 -5.44 0.85
C SER A 141 6.10 -6.22 -0.03
N VAL A 142 5.64 -7.37 0.44
CA VAL A 142 4.67 -8.20 -0.30
C VAL A 142 3.33 -7.47 -0.44
N SER A 143 2.88 -6.81 0.61
CA SER A 143 1.65 -6.01 0.60
C SER A 143 1.79 -4.75 -0.24
N CYS A 144 2.99 -4.13 -0.26
CA CYS A 144 3.29 -3.00 -1.14
C CYS A 144 3.34 -3.36 -2.64
N GLY A 145 3.46 -4.65 -2.99
CA GLY A 145 3.64 -5.11 -4.37
C GLY A 145 5.08 -4.92 -4.87
N GLU A 146 6.06 -5.03 -3.97
CA GLU A 146 7.47 -4.99 -4.33
C GLU A 146 7.81 -6.16 -5.26
N VAL A 147 8.60 -5.88 -6.31
CA VAL A 147 9.05 -6.84 -7.36
C VAL A 147 7.90 -7.55 -8.10
N SER A 148 6.65 -7.10 -7.97
CA SER A 148 5.47 -7.79 -8.52
C SER A 148 5.51 -7.96 -10.05
N GLU A 149 6.11 -7.03 -10.80
CA GLU A 149 6.22 -7.08 -12.27
C GLU A 149 7.36 -7.97 -12.80
N ALA A 150 8.20 -8.54 -11.93
CA ALA A 150 9.27 -9.45 -12.35
C ALA A 150 8.73 -10.87 -12.67
N VAL A 151 7.78 -10.99 -13.60
CA VAL A 151 7.03 -12.22 -13.88
C VAL A 151 7.86 -13.39 -14.36
N ASP A 152 9.03 -13.15 -14.95
CA ASP A 152 9.99 -14.20 -15.36
C ASP A 152 10.65 -14.91 -14.16
N TYR A 153 10.44 -14.36 -12.95
CA TYR A 153 10.99 -14.85 -11.69
C TYR A 153 9.92 -15.46 -10.76
N VAL A 154 8.77 -15.83 -11.27
CA VAL A 154 7.75 -16.58 -10.52
C VAL A 154 8.36 -17.86 -9.94
N GLY A 155 8.23 -18.06 -8.62
CA GLY A 155 8.80 -19.22 -7.89
C GLY A 155 10.33 -19.21 -7.76
N LYS A 156 10.99 -18.06 -7.98
CA LYS A 156 12.44 -17.91 -7.93
C LYS A 156 12.83 -16.79 -6.97
N GLU A 157 14.14 -16.75 -6.63
CA GLU A 157 14.74 -15.58 -5.95
C GLU A 157 14.52 -14.30 -6.77
N ASP A 158 14.66 -13.14 -6.10
CA ASP A 158 14.51 -11.86 -6.77
C ASP A 158 15.61 -11.59 -7.78
N PRO A 159 15.27 -10.95 -8.90
CA PRO A 159 16.30 -10.37 -9.77
C PRO A 159 16.96 -9.19 -9.05
N MET A 160 18.14 -8.81 -9.51
CA MET A 160 18.69 -7.50 -9.12
C MET A 160 17.75 -6.40 -9.61
N HIS A 161 17.38 -5.48 -8.73
CA HIS A 161 16.44 -4.40 -9.04
C HIS A 161 16.79 -3.10 -8.32
N ASP A 162 16.22 -2.00 -8.80
CA ASP A 162 16.27 -0.64 -8.25
C ASP A 162 14.85 -0.06 -8.17
N GLY A 163 13.87 -0.87 -7.74
CA GLY A 163 12.47 -0.52 -7.61
C GLY A 163 11.63 -0.62 -8.89
N GLN A 164 12.25 -0.81 -10.07
CA GLN A 164 11.56 -0.79 -11.38
C GLN A 164 10.47 -1.85 -11.56
N TYR A 165 10.51 -2.94 -10.79
CA TYR A 165 9.52 -4.02 -10.84
C TYR A 165 8.41 -3.89 -9.79
N SER A 166 8.49 -2.90 -8.90
CA SER A 166 7.50 -2.70 -7.85
C SER A 166 6.26 -2.01 -8.38
N ASN A 167 5.09 -2.57 -8.09
CA ASN A 167 3.82 -2.02 -8.52
C ASN A 167 2.67 -2.44 -7.60
N SER A 168 2.25 -1.54 -6.73
CA SER A 168 1.17 -1.77 -5.76
C SER A 168 -0.17 -2.16 -6.41
N TRP A 169 -0.43 -1.73 -7.65
CA TRP A 169 -1.62 -2.16 -8.39
C TRP A 169 -1.74 -3.68 -8.51
N TYR A 170 -0.59 -4.35 -8.57
CA TYR A 170 -0.49 -5.81 -8.64
C TYR A 170 -0.14 -6.46 -7.30
N SER A 171 -0.18 -5.72 -6.19
CA SER A 171 -0.09 -6.34 -4.87
C SER A 171 -1.33 -7.19 -4.58
N TYR A 172 -1.15 -8.28 -3.84
CA TYR A 172 -2.29 -9.09 -3.42
C TYR A 172 -3.29 -8.28 -2.59
N ALA A 173 -2.80 -7.29 -1.82
CA ALA A 173 -3.63 -6.42 -1.00
C ALA A 173 -4.61 -5.60 -1.85
N TRP A 174 -4.11 -4.89 -2.87
CA TRP A 174 -4.99 -4.10 -3.74
C TRP A 174 -5.84 -4.95 -4.67
N MET A 175 -5.32 -6.08 -5.15
CA MET A 175 -6.12 -7.05 -5.91
C MET A 175 -7.29 -7.59 -5.08
N THR A 176 -7.05 -7.94 -3.80
CA THR A 176 -8.10 -8.38 -2.87
C THR A 176 -9.17 -7.30 -2.69
N ALA A 177 -8.75 -6.06 -2.41
CA ALA A 177 -9.68 -4.95 -2.25
C ALA A 177 -10.55 -4.74 -3.50
N ARG A 178 -9.97 -4.77 -4.71
CA ARG A 178 -10.72 -4.67 -5.96
C ARG A 178 -11.70 -5.82 -6.16
N LYS A 179 -11.31 -7.06 -5.85
CA LYS A 179 -12.20 -8.24 -5.91
C LYS A 179 -13.39 -8.16 -4.95
N LEU A 180 -13.23 -7.43 -3.85
CA LEU A 180 -14.27 -7.20 -2.83
C LEU A 180 -15.08 -5.92 -3.09
N GLY A 181 -14.69 -5.11 -4.08
CA GLY A 181 -15.29 -3.78 -4.30
C GLY A 181 -15.04 -2.85 -3.12
N ALA A 182 -13.85 -2.92 -2.51
CA ALA A 182 -13.47 -2.12 -1.35
C ALA A 182 -12.43 -1.05 -1.68
N GLU A 183 -12.52 0.10 -1.01
CA GLU A 183 -11.44 1.07 -0.92
C GLU A 183 -10.32 0.48 -0.06
N LEU A 184 -9.06 0.69 -0.45
CA LEU A 184 -7.89 0.21 0.28
C LEU A 184 -7.08 1.37 0.87
N HIS A 185 -6.71 1.26 2.15
CA HIS A 185 -5.52 1.89 2.71
C HIS A 185 -4.44 0.82 2.88
N ASP A 186 -3.36 0.92 2.13
CA ASP A 186 -2.22 0.01 2.21
C ASP A 186 -1.14 0.63 3.11
N THR A 187 -1.26 0.36 4.42
CA THR A 187 -0.36 0.88 5.46
C THR A 187 0.82 -0.09 5.65
N SER A 188 1.57 -0.28 4.56
CA SER A 188 2.64 -1.27 4.47
C SER A 188 3.99 -0.63 4.13
N GLN A 189 5.09 -1.26 4.56
CA GLN A 189 6.45 -0.80 4.31
C GLN A 189 7.38 -1.99 4.01
N GLY A 190 8.13 -1.89 2.91
CA GLY A 190 9.13 -2.88 2.56
C GLY A 190 10.17 -3.08 3.66
N GLY A 191 10.47 -4.34 3.98
CA GLY A 191 11.45 -4.72 4.99
C GLY A 191 11.04 -4.51 6.44
N ILE A 192 9.83 -3.98 6.73
CA ILE A 192 9.39 -3.74 8.09
C ILE A 192 9.12 -5.04 8.86
N ALA A 193 9.59 -5.11 10.09
CA ALA A 193 9.24 -6.13 11.08
C ALA A 193 8.25 -5.56 12.11
N LEU A 194 7.79 -6.37 13.05
CA LEU A 194 6.95 -5.91 14.15
C LEU A 194 7.72 -5.01 15.12
N LEU A 195 8.89 -5.46 15.54
CA LEU A 195 9.68 -4.83 16.60
C LEU A 195 10.76 -3.91 16.05
N ASP A 196 10.97 -2.77 16.72
CA ASP A 196 12.15 -1.97 16.51
C ASP A 196 13.42 -2.80 16.78
N GLY A 197 14.47 -2.52 16.00
CA GLY A 197 15.74 -3.26 16.06
C GLY A 197 15.74 -4.58 15.30
N THR A 198 14.65 -4.90 14.57
CA THR A 198 14.53 -6.06 13.70
C THR A 198 14.03 -5.67 12.31
N GLY A 199 14.09 -6.61 11.37
CA GLY A 199 13.72 -6.34 9.99
C GLY A 199 14.83 -5.67 9.19
N TRP A 200 14.45 -4.98 8.12
CA TRP A 200 15.37 -4.37 7.14
C TRP A 200 15.15 -2.87 6.97
N PHE A 201 13.97 -2.35 7.35
CA PHE A 201 13.60 -0.96 7.15
C PHE A 201 14.34 -0.03 8.10
N GLY A 202 14.93 1.05 7.56
CA GLY A 202 15.56 2.12 8.33
C GLY A 202 16.88 1.73 9.01
N ALA A 203 17.69 0.85 8.37
CA ALA A 203 19.02 0.50 8.88
C ALA A 203 19.89 1.76 9.13
N PRO A 204 20.71 1.80 10.18
CA PRO A 204 20.97 0.76 11.19
C PRO A 204 20.00 0.78 12.39
N ALA A 205 19.06 1.71 12.46
CA ALA A 205 18.13 1.82 13.60
C ALA A 205 17.04 0.74 13.59
N TYR A 206 16.63 0.31 12.39
CA TYR A 206 15.53 -0.63 12.14
C TYR A 206 14.23 -0.25 12.85
N TYR A 207 13.34 0.43 12.13
CA TYR A 207 12.04 0.83 12.65
C TYR A 207 11.01 -0.26 12.40
N GLY A 208 10.28 -0.66 13.45
CA GLY A 208 9.23 -1.66 13.39
C GLY A 208 7.83 -1.06 13.26
N VAL A 209 6.85 -1.93 13.00
CA VAL A 209 5.44 -1.57 13.01
C VAL A 209 5.06 -0.90 14.32
N GLU A 210 5.62 -1.36 15.46
CA GLU A 210 5.34 -0.77 16.79
C GLU A 210 5.60 0.73 16.88
N SER A 211 6.52 1.27 16.06
CA SER A 211 6.82 2.70 15.98
C SER A 211 6.18 3.41 14.79
N CYS A 212 5.68 2.67 13.76
CA CYS A 212 5.23 3.25 12.50
C CYS A 212 3.70 3.19 12.29
N TYR A 213 2.96 2.25 12.92
CA TYR A 213 1.55 1.99 12.62
C TYR A 213 0.63 3.21 12.80
N ASP A 214 0.96 4.09 13.75
CA ASP A 214 0.18 5.29 14.10
C ASP A 214 0.70 6.56 13.39
N LYS A 215 1.48 6.39 12.34
CA LYS A 215 2.09 7.52 11.63
C LYS A 215 1.42 7.75 10.27
N LEU A 216 1.37 9.02 9.90
CA LEU A 216 1.11 9.49 8.56
C LEU A 216 2.42 9.53 7.77
N GLU A 217 3.39 10.31 8.23
CA GLU A 217 4.77 10.29 7.75
C GLU A 217 5.65 9.61 8.79
N TYR A 218 6.35 8.56 8.41
CA TYR A 218 7.07 7.68 9.33
C TYR A 218 8.54 7.41 8.95
N ASN A 219 8.93 7.72 7.70
CA ASN A 219 10.31 7.54 7.27
C ASN A 219 11.13 8.76 7.62
N PRO A 220 12.04 8.70 8.63
CA PRO A 220 12.80 9.85 9.09
C PRO A 220 13.81 10.37 8.05
N ASP A 221 14.17 9.56 7.03
CA ASP A 221 15.05 9.99 5.95
C ASP A 221 14.36 10.95 4.96
N LEU A 222 13.02 11.05 5.02
CA LEU A 222 12.22 11.88 4.13
C LEU A 222 11.65 13.14 4.79
N GLY A 223 11.77 13.27 6.11
CA GLY A 223 11.29 14.45 6.81
C GLY A 223 10.83 14.21 8.23
N GLU A 224 10.06 15.15 8.75
CA GLU A 224 9.51 15.07 10.10
C GLU A 224 8.42 14.00 10.17
N VAL A 225 8.50 13.16 11.22
CA VAL A 225 7.49 12.12 11.49
C VAL A 225 6.19 12.76 11.96
N LYS A 226 5.07 12.42 11.32
CA LYS A 226 3.73 12.92 11.63
C LYS A 226 2.80 11.81 12.08
N LYS A 227 1.89 12.11 12.99
CA LYS A 227 0.88 11.15 13.46
C LYS A 227 -0.26 11.02 12.46
N TRP A 228 -0.82 9.80 12.40
CA TRP A 228 -2.08 9.53 11.71
C TRP A 228 -3.27 9.78 12.64
N ASP A 229 -4.31 10.40 12.11
CA ASP A 229 -5.62 10.51 12.78
C ASP A 229 -6.51 9.34 12.30
N PHE A 230 -6.68 8.34 13.15
CA PHE A 230 -7.49 7.15 12.85
C PHE A 230 -8.97 7.45 12.60
N SER A 231 -9.49 8.61 13.01
CA SER A 231 -10.87 9.01 12.72
C SER A 231 -11.12 9.33 11.25
N ARG A 232 -10.06 9.57 10.46
CA ARG A 232 -10.15 9.89 9.02
C ARG A 232 -10.53 8.68 8.16
N TYR A 233 -10.33 7.47 8.67
CA TYR A 233 -10.64 6.24 7.93
C TYR A 233 -11.02 5.12 8.89
N THR A 234 -12.19 4.51 8.66
CA THR A 234 -12.69 3.41 9.48
C THR A 234 -12.92 2.20 8.58
N PRO A 235 -11.98 1.24 8.52
CA PRO A 235 -12.13 0.01 7.75
C PRO A 235 -13.09 -0.95 8.44
N GLN A 236 -13.82 -1.74 7.66
CA GLN A 236 -14.58 -2.90 8.14
C GLN A 236 -13.72 -4.16 8.19
N VAL A 237 -12.67 -4.22 7.37
CA VAL A 237 -11.71 -5.34 7.34
C VAL A 237 -10.30 -4.79 7.48
N VAL A 238 -9.55 -5.33 8.43
CA VAL A 238 -8.12 -5.05 8.62
C VAL A 238 -7.34 -6.35 8.42
N VAL A 239 -6.32 -6.31 7.59
CA VAL A 239 -5.38 -7.43 7.43
C VAL A 239 -4.05 -7.04 8.07
N VAL A 240 -3.54 -7.90 8.94
CA VAL A 240 -2.21 -7.74 9.53
C VAL A 240 -1.32 -8.86 8.98
N ALA A 241 -0.45 -8.49 8.02
CA ALA A 241 0.45 -9.41 7.33
C ALA A 241 1.90 -9.11 7.70
N ILE A 242 2.23 -9.34 8.98
CA ILE A 242 3.52 -9.04 9.61
C ILE A 242 4.05 -10.30 10.28
N GLY A 243 5.37 -10.51 10.22
CA GLY A 243 6.07 -11.66 10.82
C GLY A 243 7.17 -12.23 9.91
N GLN A 244 7.20 -11.85 8.63
CA GLN A 244 8.13 -12.41 7.65
C GLN A 244 9.53 -11.79 7.72
N ASN A 245 9.64 -10.50 8.08
CA ASN A 245 10.92 -9.79 8.24
C ASN A 245 11.49 -9.90 9.65
N ASP A 246 10.72 -10.42 10.61
CA ASP A 246 11.11 -10.53 12.02
C ASP A 246 12.20 -11.60 12.25
N ASN A 247 12.53 -12.40 11.22
CA ASN A 247 13.64 -13.34 11.18
C ASN A 247 15.02 -12.66 11.00
N HIS A 248 15.09 -11.35 10.81
CA HIS A 248 16.33 -10.61 10.67
C HIS A 248 16.56 -9.70 11.88
N PRO A 249 17.79 -9.63 12.47
CA PRO A 249 19.03 -10.30 12.04
C PRO A 249 19.14 -11.77 12.50
N VAL A 250 18.23 -12.26 13.34
CA VAL A 250 18.27 -13.64 13.89
C VAL A 250 16.88 -14.24 13.84
N ASP A 251 16.74 -15.41 13.23
CA ASP A 251 15.48 -16.16 13.21
C ASP A 251 15.27 -16.95 14.52
N TYR A 252 15.10 -16.18 15.62
CA TYR A 252 14.90 -16.75 16.95
C TYR A 252 13.64 -17.64 17.04
N MET A 253 12.63 -17.37 16.20
CA MET A 253 11.40 -18.18 16.19
C MET A 253 11.65 -19.57 15.61
N ALA A 254 12.54 -19.67 14.59
CA ALA A 254 12.95 -20.94 14.02
C ALA A 254 13.88 -21.71 14.98
N GLU A 255 14.78 -21.00 15.67
CA GLU A 255 15.78 -21.60 16.56
C GLU A 255 15.15 -22.13 17.86
N ASP A 256 14.38 -21.29 18.56
CA ASP A 256 13.69 -21.62 19.80
C ASP A 256 12.42 -20.77 19.97
N PRO A 257 11.23 -21.27 19.59
CA PRO A 257 9.98 -20.54 19.74
C PRO A 257 9.56 -20.30 21.20
N GLY A 258 10.26 -20.90 22.17
CA GLY A 258 10.08 -20.68 23.61
C GLY A 258 11.00 -19.64 24.22
N CYS A 259 11.95 -19.10 23.47
CA CYS A 259 12.88 -18.10 23.98
C CYS A 259 12.22 -16.77 24.35
N SER A 260 12.91 -15.95 25.16
CA SER A 260 12.40 -14.66 25.61
C SER A 260 12.14 -13.67 24.47
N ALA A 261 12.90 -13.76 23.37
CA ALA A 261 12.67 -12.92 22.18
C ALA A 261 11.34 -13.28 21.51
N ALA A 262 11.05 -14.57 21.35
CA ALA A 262 9.79 -15.07 20.79
C ALA A 262 8.59 -14.72 21.69
N GLU A 263 8.75 -14.80 23.02
CA GLU A 263 7.73 -14.38 23.99
C GLU A 263 7.46 -12.86 23.90
N ARG A 264 8.52 -12.05 23.81
CA ARG A 264 8.42 -10.59 23.62
C ARG A 264 7.66 -10.27 22.33
N TRP A 265 7.98 -10.94 21.23
CA TRP A 265 7.32 -10.75 19.94
C TRP A 265 5.82 -11.06 20.05
N ARG A 266 5.42 -12.24 20.58
CA ARG A 266 4.00 -12.59 20.75
C ARG A 266 3.24 -11.58 21.62
N LYS A 267 3.88 -11.10 22.70
CA LYS A 267 3.30 -10.06 23.55
C LYS A 267 3.04 -8.77 22.79
N ARG A 268 4.05 -8.27 22.02
CA ARG A 268 3.92 -7.03 21.26
C ARG A 268 2.95 -7.17 20.09
N TYR A 269 2.92 -8.33 19.42
CA TYR A 269 1.95 -8.62 18.37
C TYR A 269 0.52 -8.58 18.92
N ARG A 270 0.27 -9.20 20.07
CA ARG A 270 -1.03 -9.12 20.75
C ARG A 270 -1.40 -7.69 21.10
N GLU A 271 -0.49 -6.94 21.71
CA GLU A 271 -0.73 -5.52 22.07
C GLU A 271 -1.07 -4.68 20.84
N PHE A 272 -0.40 -4.91 19.71
CA PHE A 272 -0.70 -4.22 18.46
C PHE A 272 -2.12 -4.56 17.95
N ILE A 273 -2.51 -5.83 17.96
CA ILE A 273 -3.87 -6.22 17.57
C ILE A 273 -4.91 -5.60 18.50
N GLU A 274 -4.69 -5.62 19.82
CA GLU A 274 -5.59 -4.99 20.80
C GLU A 274 -5.70 -3.47 20.58
N ILE A 275 -4.65 -2.79 20.14
CA ILE A 275 -4.68 -1.38 19.74
C ILE A 275 -5.54 -1.17 18.50
N LEU A 276 -5.39 -2.01 17.46
CA LEU A 276 -6.24 -1.92 16.26
C LEU A 276 -7.71 -2.19 16.60
N MET A 277 -8.00 -3.14 17.49
CA MET A 277 -9.37 -3.40 17.98
C MET A 277 -10.01 -2.19 18.68
N LYS A 278 -9.18 -1.34 19.32
CA LYS A 278 -9.68 -0.10 19.96
C LYS A 278 -9.93 0.99 18.93
N HIS A 279 -9.06 1.15 17.94
CA HIS A 279 -9.25 2.12 16.86
C HIS A 279 -10.43 1.75 15.96
N TYR A 280 -10.60 0.45 15.71
CA TYR A 280 -11.59 -0.11 14.79
C TYR A 280 -12.51 -1.12 15.52
N PRO A 281 -13.40 -0.66 16.42
CA PRO A 281 -14.14 -1.52 17.35
C PRO A 281 -15.12 -2.47 16.68
N LYS A 282 -15.40 -2.29 15.39
CA LYS A 282 -16.31 -3.13 14.62
C LYS A 282 -15.62 -3.94 13.51
N ALA A 283 -14.37 -3.64 13.19
CA ALA A 283 -13.65 -4.30 12.12
C ALA A 283 -13.39 -5.79 12.38
N GLN A 284 -13.43 -6.58 11.32
CA GLN A 284 -12.84 -7.91 11.29
C GLN A 284 -11.33 -7.77 11.09
N ILE A 285 -10.54 -8.42 11.93
CA ILE A 285 -9.07 -8.36 11.87
C ILE A 285 -8.55 -9.73 11.48
N ILE A 286 -7.86 -9.79 10.34
CA ILE A 286 -7.32 -11.03 9.78
C ILE A 286 -5.81 -11.01 9.96
N LEU A 287 -5.31 -11.95 10.73
CA LEU A 287 -3.88 -12.15 10.99
C LEU A 287 -3.36 -13.17 9.99
N ALA A 288 -2.34 -12.80 9.24
CA ALA A 288 -1.76 -13.64 8.21
C ALA A 288 -0.24 -13.39 8.09
N THR A 289 0.42 -14.27 7.40
CA THR A 289 1.69 -14.05 6.71
C THR A 289 1.43 -14.08 5.20
N THR A 290 2.34 -14.61 4.40
CA THR A 290 2.16 -14.76 2.96
C THR A 290 2.70 -16.11 2.46
N ILE A 291 2.68 -16.33 1.16
CA ILE A 291 3.32 -17.50 0.55
C ILE A 291 4.84 -17.36 0.42
N LEU A 292 5.42 -16.19 0.71
CA LEU A 292 6.87 -15.99 0.78
C LEU A 292 7.48 -16.94 1.81
N LYS A 293 8.62 -17.52 1.45
CA LYS A 293 9.31 -18.52 2.30
C LYS A 293 9.64 -17.94 3.68
N HIS A 294 9.13 -18.59 4.73
CA HIS A 294 9.44 -18.31 6.13
C HIS A 294 9.27 -19.57 6.98
N HIS A 295 9.79 -19.54 8.22
CA HIS A 295 9.67 -20.68 9.12
C HIS A 295 8.24 -20.78 9.71
N PRO A 296 7.61 -21.98 9.75
CA PRO A 296 6.22 -22.14 10.20
C PRO A 296 5.97 -21.77 11.67
N ASN A 297 7.00 -21.65 12.49
CA ASN A 297 6.87 -21.18 13.87
C ASN A 297 6.36 -19.73 13.97
N TRP A 298 6.56 -18.92 12.94
CA TRP A 298 5.98 -17.58 12.86
C TRP A 298 4.45 -17.65 12.78
N ASP A 299 3.91 -18.52 11.93
CA ASP A 299 2.47 -18.75 11.81
C ASP A 299 1.89 -19.34 13.11
N ALA A 300 2.59 -20.30 13.72
CA ALA A 300 2.18 -20.87 15.01
C ALA A 300 2.16 -19.84 16.15
N ALA A 301 3.09 -18.88 16.12
CA ALA A 301 3.09 -17.76 17.07
C ALA A 301 1.89 -16.83 16.86
N ILE A 302 1.53 -16.52 15.60
CA ILE A 302 0.34 -15.72 15.24
C ILE A 302 -0.94 -16.47 15.68
N GLU A 303 -1.05 -17.77 15.39
CA GLU A 303 -2.17 -18.60 15.81
C GLU A 303 -2.33 -18.59 17.33
N THR A 304 -1.21 -18.72 18.07
CA THR A 304 -1.19 -18.66 19.53
C THR A 304 -1.75 -17.32 20.02
N VAL A 305 -1.34 -16.19 19.43
CA VAL A 305 -1.83 -14.87 19.81
C VAL A 305 -3.31 -14.71 19.45
N CYS A 306 -3.75 -15.18 18.28
CA CYS A 306 -5.16 -15.18 17.89
C CYS A 306 -6.02 -15.93 18.94
N GLY A 307 -5.59 -17.13 19.35
CA GLY A 307 -6.25 -17.92 20.38
C GLY A 307 -6.27 -17.24 21.76
N GLN A 308 -5.23 -16.48 22.11
CA GLN A 308 -5.18 -15.74 23.38
C GLN A 308 -6.11 -14.51 23.40
N ILE A 309 -6.28 -13.84 22.26
CA ILE A 309 -7.24 -12.71 22.12
C ILE A 309 -8.67 -13.21 22.24
N ALA A 310 -8.96 -14.41 21.73
CA ALA A 310 -10.23 -15.12 21.85
C ALA A 310 -11.45 -14.24 21.46
N SER A 311 -11.36 -13.49 20.37
CA SER A 311 -12.41 -12.62 19.85
C SER A 311 -12.96 -13.15 18.53
N GLU A 312 -14.29 -13.17 18.38
CA GLU A 312 -14.96 -13.55 17.13
C GLU A 312 -14.62 -12.62 15.94
N ARG A 313 -14.00 -11.47 16.19
CA ARG A 313 -13.56 -10.51 15.19
C ARG A 313 -12.09 -10.64 14.81
N VAL A 314 -11.35 -11.56 15.41
CA VAL A 314 -9.93 -11.77 15.14
C VAL A 314 -9.73 -13.17 14.62
N HIS A 315 -9.19 -13.27 13.42
CA HIS A 315 -9.08 -14.49 12.66
C HIS A 315 -7.63 -14.76 12.30
N HIS A 316 -7.18 -16.03 12.35
CA HIS A 316 -5.92 -16.45 11.76
C HIS A 316 -6.20 -17.10 10.40
N PHE A 317 -5.51 -16.63 9.37
CA PHE A 317 -5.67 -17.11 8.00
C PHE A 317 -4.33 -17.56 7.42
N LEU A 318 -4.32 -18.75 6.83
CA LEU A 318 -3.17 -19.33 6.12
C LEU A 318 -3.52 -19.56 4.66
N TYR A 319 -2.63 -19.12 3.77
CA TYR A 319 -2.71 -19.47 2.35
C TYR A 319 -2.40 -20.95 2.13
N ARG A 320 -2.88 -21.54 1.03
CA ARG A 320 -2.57 -22.94 0.69
C ARG A 320 -1.08 -23.22 0.58
N ARG A 321 -0.29 -22.24 0.10
CA ARG A 321 1.17 -22.33 -0.02
C ARG A 321 1.90 -21.45 1.00
N ASN A 322 1.27 -21.19 2.13
CA ASN A 322 1.80 -20.30 3.17
C ASN A 322 3.23 -20.69 3.58
N GLY A 323 4.16 -19.75 3.50
CA GLY A 323 5.56 -19.94 3.91
C GLY A 323 6.44 -20.79 2.99
N PHE A 324 5.91 -21.34 1.87
CA PHE A 324 6.71 -22.18 0.97
C PHE A 324 6.39 -21.97 -0.53
N GLY A 325 5.62 -20.95 -0.86
CA GLY A 325 5.18 -20.72 -2.23
C GLY A 325 6.26 -20.18 -3.15
N THR A 326 7.13 -19.30 -2.64
CA THR A 326 8.22 -18.69 -3.39
C THR A 326 9.36 -18.30 -2.46
N PRO A 327 10.64 -18.41 -2.90
CA PRO A 327 11.78 -17.93 -2.11
C PRO A 327 11.99 -16.40 -2.19
N GLY A 328 11.56 -15.76 -3.27
CA GLY A 328 11.61 -14.31 -3.49
C GLY A 328 10.25 -13.66 -3.35
N HIS A 329 10.15 -12.34 -3.58
CA HIS A 329 8.90 -11.59 -3.50
C HIS A 329 7.81 -12.15 -4.42
N ILE A 330 6.57 -11.75 -4.16
CA ILE A 330 5.38 -12.25 -4.85
C ILE A 330 5.22 -11.53 -6.20
N ARG A 331 5.11 -12.30 -7.31
CA ARG A 331 4.86 -11.76 -8.65
C ARG A 331 3.37 -11.77 -8.98
N ILE A 332 2.99 -11.07 -10.05
CA ILE A 332 1.59 -10.90 -10.46
C ILE A 332 0.77 -12.21 -10.40
N PRO A 333 1.22 -13.37 -10.98
CA PRO A 333 0.44 -14.61 -10.90
C PRO A 333 0.28 -15.14 -9.48
N GLU A 334 1.30 -14.98 -8.64
CA GLU A 334 1.31 -15.39 -7.24
C GLU A 334 0.43 -14.45 -6.39
N ALA A 335 0.49 -13.14 -6.67
CA ALA A 335 -0.39 -12.15 -6.04
C ALA A 335 -1.87 -12.37 -6.41
N GLU A 336 -2.15 -12.79 -7.66
CA GLU A 336 -3.49 -13.15 -8.10
C GLU A 336 -4.03 -14.36 -7.31
N GLU A 337 -3.20 -15.42 -7.14
CA GLU A 337 -3.55 -16.58 -6.32
C GLU A 337 -3.86 -16.17 -4.87
N MET A 338 -2.97 -15.40 -4.24
CA MET A 338 -3.16 -14.93 -2.86
C MET A 338 -4.42 -14.07 -2.74
N SER A 339 -4.65 -13.14 -3.67
CA SER A 339 -5.81 -12.26 -3.63
C SER A 339 -7.14 -13.02 -3.77
N GLU A 340 -7.17 -14.09 -4.55
CA GLU A 340 -8.35 -14.93 -4.69
C GLU A 340 -8.64 -15.71 -3.39
N GLU A 341 -7.60 -16.28 -2.77
CA GLU A 341 -7.75 -17.01 -1.51
C GLU A 341 -8.20 -16.08 -0.37
N LEU A 342 -7.57 -14.90 -0.24
CA LEU A 342 -7.93 -13.94 0.81
C LEU A 342 -9.32 -13.33 0.59
N ALA A 343 -9.66 -12.96 -0.65
CA ALA A 343 -11.00 -12.46 -0.97
C ALA A 343 -12.08 -13.51 -0.73
N SER A 344 -11.81 -14.78 -1.06
CA SER A 344 -12.72 -15.90 -0.79
C SER A 344 -12.94 -16.10 0.71
N TYR A 345 -11.85 -16.03 1.49
CA TYR A 345 -11.93 -16.11 2.94
C TYR A 345 -12.78 -14.95 3.53
N ILE A 346 -12.51 -13.71 3.13
CA ILE A 346 -13.26 -12.55 3.60
C ILE A 346 -14.75 -12.67 3.26
N ARG A 347 -15.11 -13.12 2.04
CA ARG A 347 -16.51 -13.39 1.68
C ARG A 347 -17.16 -14.44 2.56
N SER A 348 -16.40 -15.45 3.03
CA SER A 348 -16.91 -16.49 3.92
C SER A 348 -17.29 -16.01 5.31
N LEU A 349 -16.83 -14.80 5.71
CA LEU A 349 -17.20 -14.15 6.98
C LEU A 349 -18.61 -13.54 6.93
N GLY A 350 -19.26 -13.52 5.75
CA GLY A 350 -20.61 -12.97 5.56
C GLY A 350 -20.60 -11.52 5.05
N ASP A 351 -21.71 -11.10 4.43
CA ASP A 351 -21.84 -9.72 3.92
C ASP A 351 -22.07 -8.71 5.04
N GLU A 352 -22.57 -9.14 6.19
CA GLU A 352 -22.86 -8.32 7.37
C GLU A 352 -21.61 -7.64 7.96
N ILE A 353 -20.41 -8.14 7.69
CA ILE A 353 -19.17 -7.50 8.13
C ILE A 353 -18.99 -6.10 7.51
N TRP A 354 -19.68 -5.80 6.41
CA TRP A 354 -19.60 -4.52 5.71
C TRP A 354 -20.66 -3.50 6.15
N ASP A 355 -21.64 -3.91 6.97
CA ASP A 355 -22.78 -3.08 7.40
C ASP A 355 -22.50 -2.26 8.68
N VAL A 356 -21.24 -2.10 9.07
CA VAL A 356 -20.82 -1.54 10.37
C VAL A 356 -20.27 -0.12 10.28
#